data_7b2efc7d6d8cd2546a0e8e48ff3ce5f3
#
_entry.id   7b2efc7d6d8cd2546a0e8e48ff3ce5f3
#
_cell.length_a   1.000
_cell.length_b   1.000
_cell.length_c   1.000
_cell.angle_alpha   90.00
_cell.angle_beta   90.00
_cell.angle_gamma   90.00
#
_symmetry.space_group_name_H-M   'P 1'
#
loop_
_entity.id
_entity.type
_entity.pdbx_description
1 polymer ?
#
loop_
_entity_poly.entity_id
_entity_poly.type
_entity_poly.pdbx_seq_one_letter_code
_entity_poly.pdbx_strand_id
1 'polypeptide(L)'
;METALDTPALATTRDRVRQVTVLVGAIVAIGGAAVGSGAFGGQPIADAADGALSATATPLAPDTPAFSIWSLIYLGLGVFAVVQALPRQGADPRLRAVSWWVLASMLLNAAWIGVVQAGSVGGSVVVMLALLAVLSVVFVRLVRLAHTGTATSLITDLTMGLYLGWVSVATLANIAAFLTVADVGELGLGATAWSVVVLAAGAVLSVAYAVFGRGRPSVIIPVGLAMAWGLWWIGVGRADGPLVDDTVATAAFAAATIALLAPLITTLTARRR
;
A
#
# COMPACT_ATOMS: atom_id res chain seq x y z
N MET A 1 -10.86 10.61 -47.43
CA MET A 1 -11.13 10.46 -45.99
C MET A 1 -9.79 10.64 -45.28
N GLU A 2 -9.52 11.88 -44.93
CA GLU A 2 -8.24 12.37 -44.41
C GLU A 2 -8.11 11.88 -42.94
N THR A 3 -7.16 11.01 -42.70
CA THR A 3 -6.81 10.62 -41.32
C THR A 3 -6.21 11.84 -40.63
N ALA A 4 -7.00 12.48 -39.76
CA ALA A 4 -6.48 13.50 -38.86
C ALA A 4 -5.32 12.86 -38.09
N LEU A 5 -4.10 13.29 -38.39
CA LEU A 5 -2.90 12.96 -37.65
C LEU A 5 -3.11 13.50 -36.22
N ASP A 6 -3.31 12.61 -35.27
CA ASP A 6 -3.43 12.94 -33.85
C ASP A 6 -2.12 13.65 -33.44
N THR A 7 -2.16 14.98 -33.41
CA THR A 7 -1.00 15.77 -33.00
C THR A 7 -0.72 15.48 -31.53
N PRO A 8 0.47 15.02 -31.17
CA PRO A 8 0.77 14.68 -29.76
C PRO A 8 0.52 15.91 -28.88
N ALA A 9 -0.27 15.72 -27.82
CA ALA A 9 -0.60 16.79 -26.89
C ALA A 9 0.69 17.41 -26.32
N LEU A 10 0.82 18.71 -26.42
CA LEU A 10 2.00 19.44 -25.89
C LEU A 10 1.88 19.58 -24.35
N ALA A 11 3.02 19.51 -23.68
CA ALA A 11 3.10 19.77 -22.26
C ALA A 11 2.81 21.26 -21.97
N THR A 12 1.92 21.50 -21.00
CA THR A 12 1.52 22.85 -20.56
C THR A 12 2.36 23.31 -19.36
N THR A 13 2.24 24.59 -19.00
CA THR A 13 2.84 25.12 -17.76
C THR A 13 2.33 24.36 -16.50
N ARG A 14 1.05 23.97 -16.49
CA ARG A 14 0.47 23.16 -15.40
C ARG A 14 1.14 21.80 -15.27
N ASP A 15 1.52 21.19 -16.38
CA ASP A 15 2.23 19.91 -16.38
C ASP A 15 3.64 20.05 -15.80
N ARG A 16 4.33 21.14 -16.11
CA ARG A 16 5.65 21.42 -15.55
C ARG A 16 5.58 21.69 -14.04
N VAL A 17 4.60 22.46 -13.58
CA VAL A 17 4.34 22.67 -12.15
C VAL A 17 4.10 21.32 -11.46
N ARG A 18 3.23 20.47 -12.02
CA ARG A 18 3.01 19.10 -11.49
C ARG A 18 4.32 18.33 -11.40
N GLN A 19 5.09 18.25 -12.49
CA GLN A 19 6.34 17.49 -12.56
C GLN A 19 7.33 17.93 -11.49
N VAL A 20 7.55 19.23 -11.34
CA VAL A 20 8.47 19.78 -10.33
C VAL A 20 7.94 19.55 -8.92
N THR A 21 6.66 19.87 -8.67
CA THR A 21 6.07 19.75 -7.32
C THR A 21 6.06 18.30 -6.85
N VAL A 22 5.72 17.35 -7.73
CA VAL A 22 5.72 15.92 -7.37
C VAL A 22 7.14 15.42 -7.13
N LEU A 23 8.13 15.84 -7.93
CA LEU A 23 9.52 15.44 -7.71
C LEU A 23 10.07 15.99 -6.38
N VAL A 24 9.91 17.29 -6.13
CA VAL A 24 10.38 17.92 -4.88
C VAL A 24 9.63 17.37 -3.69
N GLY A 25 8.32 17.24 -3.79
CA GLY A 25 7.50 16.66 -2.71
C GLY A 25 7.84 15.20 -2.41
N ALA A 26 8.19 14.39 -3.42
CA ALA A 26 8.67 13.03 -3.22
C ALA A 26 10.01 13.00 -2.46
N ILE A 27 10.96 13.87 -2.81
CA ILE A 27 12.24 13.97 -2.10
C ILE A 27 12.00 14.33 -0.62
N VAL A 28 11.14 15.31 -0.35
CA VAL A 28 10.81 15.71 1.02
C VAL A 28 10.09 14.60 1.78
N ALA A 29 9.09 13.96 1.17
CA ALA A 29 8.31 12.92 1.82
C ALA A 29 9.13 11.65 2.10
N ILE A 30 9.92 11.18 1.12
CA ILE A 30 10.76 9.98 1.26
C ILE A 30 11.90 10.26 2.25
N GLY A 31 12.54 11.44 2.16
CA GLY A 31 13.58 11.86 3.10
C GLY A 31 13.04 11.99 4.52
N GLY A 32 11.87 12.62 4.70
CA GLY A 32 11.20 12.74 5.99
C GLY A 32 10.79 11.39 6.58
N ALA A 33 10.28 10.48 5.73
CA ALA A 33 9.96 9.12 6.12
C ALA A 33 11.21 8.33 6.58
N ALA A 34 12.32 8.45 5.86
CA ALA A 34 13.57 7.79 6.20
C ALA A 34 14.15 8.30 7.53
N VAL A 35 14.12 9.61 7.76
CA VAL A 35 14.54 10.20 9.06
C VAL A 35 13.59 9.75 10.17
N GLY A 36 12.29 9.87 9.97
CA GLY A 36 11.28 9.56 10.97
C GLY A 36 11.15 8.08 11.30
N SER A 37 11.57 7.17 10.41
CA SER A 37 11.55 5.73 10.67
C SER A 37 12.73 5.20 11.52
N GLY A 38 13.66 6.08 11.90
CA GLY A 38 14.85 5.70 12.64
C GLY A 38 16.02 5.22 11.77
N ALA A 39 15.91 5.29 10.44
CA ALA A 39 16.97 4.81 9.53
C ALA A 39 18.33 5.55 9.70
N PHE A 40 18.31 6.74 10.26
CA PHE A 40 19.50 7.57 10.54
C PHE A 40 19.78 7.72 12.03
N GLY A 41 19.39 6.75 12.87
CA GLY A 41 19.69 6.75 14.32
C GLY A 41 18.61 7.35 15.22
N GLY A 42 17.39 7.57 14.69
CA GLY A 42 16.21 7.89 15.50
C GLY A 42 15.55 6.65 16.12
N GLN A 43 14.43 6.86 16.84
CA GLN A 43 13.66 5.76 17.40
C GLN A 43 12.99 4.95 16.26
N PRO A 44 13.17 3.61 16.20
CA PRO A 44 12.45 2.77 15.24
C PRO A 44 10.93 2.85 15.44
N ILE A 45 10.16 2.69 14.37
CA ILE A 45 8.68 2.70 14.44
C ILE A 45 8.16 1.61 15.38
N ALA A 46 8.83 0.46 15.45
CA ALA A 46 8.47 -0.63 16.34
C ALA A 46 8.54 -0.26 17.84
N ASP A 47 9.40 0.70 18.20
CA ASP A 47 9.58 1.16 19.57
C ASP A 47 8.78 2.44 19.87
N ALA A 48 8.26 3.10 18.82
CA ALA A 48 7.45 4.30 18.96
C ALA A 48 6.08 3.97 19.58
N ALA A 49 5.46 4.98 20.19
CA ALA A 49 4.15 4.83 20.84
C ALA A 49 4.13 3.65 21.85
N ASP A 50 5.18 3.53 22.68
CA ASP A 50 5.35 2.48 23.68
C ASP A 50 5.29 1.05 23.10
N GLY A 51 5.76 0.88 21.85
CA GLY A 51 5.78 -0.41 21.16
C GLY A 51 4.42 -0.88 20.63
N ALA A 52 3.41 -0.03 20.62
CA ALA A 52 2.05 -0.38 20.16
C ALA A 52 1.96 -0.92 18.73
N LEU A 53 2.97 -0.61 17.89
CA LEU A 53 3.06 -1.08 16.50
C LEU A 53 4.21 -2.08 16.28
N SER A 54 4.75 -2.66 17.38
CA SER A 54 5.75 -3.73 17.30
C SER A 54 5.15 -5.03 16.76
N ALA A 55 6.01 -5.93 16.28
CA ALA A 55 5.62 -7.26 15.79
C ALA A 55 4.93 -8.13 16.86
N THR A 56 5.08 -7.77 18.14
CA THR A 56 4.52 -8.49 19.30
C THR A 56 3.36 -7.75 19.97
N ALA A 57 2.93 -6.60 19.42
CA ALA A 57 1.89 -5.80 20.07
C ALA A 57 0.49 -6.44 19.98
N THR A 58 0.18 -7.09 18.85
CA THR A 58 -1.14 -7.71 18.62
C THR A 58 -1.03 -9.02 17.83
N PRO A 59 -2.04 -9.91 17.89
CA PRO A 59 -2.06 -11.11 17.04
C PRO A 59 -2.07 -10.82 15.53
N LEU A 60 -2.42 -9.61 15.11
CA LEU A 60 -2.47 -9.17 13.71
C LEU A 60 -1.23 -8.38 13.28
N ALA A 61 -0.25 -8.17 14.17
CA ALA A 61 1.01 -7.53 13.82
C ALA A 61 1.87 -8.45 12.95
N PRO A 62 2.30 -8.02 11.74
CA PRO A 62 3.24 -8.78 10.94
C PRO A 62 4.60 -8.86 11.62
N ASP A 63 5.32 -9.97 11.45
CA ASP A 63 6.69 -10.10 11.95
C ASP A 63 7.64 -9.10 11.27
N THR A 64 8.72 -8.76 11.96
CA THR A 64 9.66 -7.69 11.60
C THR A 64 10.16 -7.73 10.15
N PRO A 65 10.51 -8.89 9.54
CA PRO A 65 10.96 -8.94 8.16
C PRO A 65 9.91 -8.45 7.14
N ALA A 66 8.61 -8.43 7.50
CA ALA A 66 7.55 -7.92 6.63
C ALA A 66 7.81 -6.47 6.18
N PHE A 67 8.40 -5.66 7.05
CA PHE A 67 8.63 -4.24 6.80
C PHE A 67 9.70 -3.96 5.74
N SER A 68 10.48 -4.98 5.32
CA SER A 68 11.42 -4.85 4.20
C SER A 68 10.75 -4.45 2.87
N ILE A 69 9.44 -4.68 2.73
CA ILE A 69 8.65 -4.25 1.56
C ILE A 69 8.70 -2.72 1.34
N TRP A 70 8.90 -1.94 2.42
CA TRP A 70 9.05 -0.49 2.30
C TRP A 70 10.22 -0.08 1.43
N SER A 71 11.33 -0.82 1.45
CA SER A 71 12.47 -0.53 0.58
C SER A 71 12.09 -0.60 -0.89
N LEU A 72 11.28 -1.60 -1.26
CA LEU A 72 10.79 -1.75 -2.63
C LEU A 72 9.77 -0.67 -3.00
N ILE A 73 8.86 -0.33 -2.07
CA ILE A 73 7.86 0.73 -2.27
C ILE A 73 8.56 2.09 -2.46
N TYR A 74 9.49 2.45 -1.57
CA TYR A 74 10.21 3.74 -1.67
C TYR A 74 11.10 3.82 -2.93
N LEU A 75 11.74 2.72 -3.33
CA LEU A 75 12.46 2.66 -4.60
C LEU A 75 11.50 2.93 -5.77
N GLY A 76 10.35 2.27 -5.80
CA GLY A 76 9.32 2.46 -6.82
C GLY A 76 8.78 3.89 -6.85
N LEU A 77 8.52 4.50 -5.68
CA LEU A 77 8.06 5.89 -5.56
C LEU A 77 9.13 6.88 -6.07
N GLY A 78 10.40 6.64 -5.74
CA GLY A 78 11.53 7.43 -6.26
C GLY A 78 11.65 7.35 -7.78
N VAL A 79 11.58 6.12 -8.32
CA VAL A 79 11.59 5.91 -9.78
C VAL A 79 10.38 6.58 -10.45
N PHE A 80 9.18 6.44 -9.88
CA PHE A 80 7.98 7.14 -10.35
C PHE A 80 8.18 8.65 -10.38
N ALA A 81 8.70 9.24 -9.29
CA ALA A 81 8.93 10.68 -9.18
C ALA A 81 9.89 11.21 -10.25
N VAL A 82 10.95 10.46 -10.54
CA VAL A 82 11.91 10.80 -11.61
C VAL A 82 11.27 10.64 -13.00
N VAL A 83 10.64 9.49 -13.25
CA VAL A 83 10.05 9.20 -14.57
C VAL A 83 8.96 10.20 -14.92
N GLN A 84 8.05 10.54 -14.00
CA GLN A 84 6.99 11.51 -14.25
C GLN A 84 7.53 12.92 -14.50
N ALA A 85 8.73 13.25 -13.99
CA ALA A 85 9.39 14.54 -14.17
C ALA A 85 10.07 14.70 -15.54
N LEU A 86 10.26 13.61 -16.29
CA LEU A 86 10.88 13.68 -17.61
C LEU A 86 10.05 14.56 -18.58
N PRO A 87 10.68 15.43 -19.41
CA PRO A 87 9.97 16.34 -20.30
C PRO A 87 8.96 15.64 -21.21
N ARG A 88 9.30 14.45 -21.72
CA ARG A 88 8.45 13.62 -22.59
C ARG A 88 7.19 13.10 -21.92
N GLN A 89 7.13 13.11 -20.59
CA GLN A 89 6.00 12.63 -19.79
C GLN A 89 5.04 13.77 -19.37
N GLY A 90 5.35 15.01 -19.74
CA GLY A 90 4.56 16.17 -19.34
C GLY A 90 3.09 16.07 -19.77
N ALA A 91 2.84 15.65 -21.00
CA ALA A 91 1.50 15.54 -21.56
C ALA A 91 0.81 14.19 -21.33
N ASP A 92 1.47 13.23 -20.65
CA ASP A 92 0.91 11.90 -20.44
C ASP A 92 -0.40 11.96 -19.63
N PRO A 93 -1.56 11.52 -20.19
CA PRO A 93 -2.86 11.65 -19.55
C PRO A 93 -2.99 10.79 -18.29
N ARG A 94 -2.29 9.66 -18.23
CA ARG A 94 -2.28 8.78 -17.07
C ARG A 94 -1.54 9.42 -15.89
N LEU A 95 -0.38 10.01 -16.15
CA LEU A 95 0.39 10.75 -15.15
C LEU A 95 -0.34 12.02 -14.68
N ARG A 96 -1.00 12.75 -15.62
CA ARG A 96 -1.87 13.88 -15.24
C ARG A 96 -2.96 13.46 -14.24
N ALA A 97 -3.52 12.28 -14.42
CA ALA A 97 -4.61 11.78 -13.59
C ALA A 97 -4.17 11.32 -12.20
N VAL A 98 -2.94 10.78 -12.05
CA VAL A 98 -2.54 10.11 -10.79
C VAL A 98 -1.47 10.84 -9.99
N SER A 99 -0.59 11.65 -10.61
CA SER A 99 0.62 12.15 -9.93
C SER A 99 0.36 12.96 -8.66
N TRP A 100 -0.70 13.77 -8.63
CA TRP A 100 -1.07 14.53 -7.43
C TRP A 100 -1.54 13.62 -6.29
N TRP A 101 -2.26 12.55 -6.60
CA TRP A 101 -2.71 11.55 -5.64
C TRP A 101 -1.53 10.72 -5.10
N VAL A 102 -0.57 10.40 -5.98
CA VAL A 102 0.67 9.73 -5.57
C VAL A 102 1.48 10.63 -4.63
N LEU A 103 1.60 11.92 -4.93
CA LEU A 103 2.22 12.87 -3.99
C LEU A 103 1.48 12.92 -2.65
N ALA A 104 0.15 13.03 -2.68
CA ALA A 104 -0.66 13.02 -1.46
C ALA A 104 -0.43 11.74 -0.63
N SER A 105 -0.33 10.57 -1.26
CA SER A 105 -0.03 9.32 -0.56
C SER A 105 1.35 9.33 0.10
N MET A 106 2.38 9.86 -0.56
CA MET A 106 3.73 9.99 0.02
C MET A 106 3.75 10.92 1.24
N LEU A 107 3.05 12.06 1.15
CA LEU A 107 2.94 13.01 2.26
C LEU A 107 2.15 12.43 3.45
N LEU A 108 1.06 11.69 3.17
CA LEU A 108 0.29 11.00 4.21
C LEU A 108 1.11 9.90 4.88
N ASN A 109 1.95 9.18 4.14
CA ASN A 109 2.83 8.19 4.75
C ASN A 109 3.88 8.85 5.67
N ALA A 110 4.49 9.95 5.25
CA ALA A 110 5.39 10.71 6.11
C ALA A 110 4.66 11.29 7.35
N ALA A 111 3.42 11.77 7.16
CA ALA A 111 2.58 12.23 8.27
C ALA A 111 2.22 11.09 9.23
N TRP A 112 1.93 9.87 8.72
CA TRP A 112 1.69 8.70 9.55
C TRP A 112 2.89 8.39 10.46
N ILE A 113 4.10 8.38 9.90
CA ILE A 113 5.33 8.20 10.67
C ILE A 113 5.45 9.28 11.76
N GLY A 114 5.24 10.56 11.42
CA GLY A 114 5.30 11.65 12.38
C GLY A 114 4.28 11.54 13.52
N VAL A 115 3.05 11.11 13.20
CA VAL A 115 1.98 10.91 14.20
C VAL A 115 2.29 9.71 15.12
N VAL A 116 2.86 8.63 14.58
CA VAL A 116 3.32 7.49 15.37
C VAL A 116 4.47 7.89 16.30
N GLN A 117 5.46 8.64 15.78
CA GLN A 117 6.58 9.15 16.60
C GLN A 117 6.12 10.13 17.70
N ALA A 118 5.00 10.82 17.48
CA ALA A 118 4.36 11.65 18.50
C ALA A 118 3.53 10.83 19.53
N GLY A 119 3.52 9.49 19.45
CA GLY A 119 2.82 8.61 20.38
C GLY A 119 1.31 8.50 20.16
N SER A 120 0.77 9.05 19.06
CA SER A 120 -0.69 9.06 18.82
C SER A 120 -1.15 7.87 17.98
N VAL A 121 -1.44 6.72 18.60
CA VAL A 121 -1.93 5.53 17.89
C VAL A 121 -3.30 5.77 17.24
N GLY A 122 -4.22 6.45 17.92
CA GLY A 122 -5.53 6.81 17.33
C GLY A 122 -5.41 7.76 16.14
N GLY A 123 -4.52 8.75 16.23
CA GLY A 123 -4.20 9.66 15.12
C GLY A 123 -3.60 8.90 13.93
N SER A 124 -2.75 7.90 14.19
CA SER A 124 -2.15 7.09 13.14
C SER A 124 -3.20 6.30 12.32
N VAL A 125 -4.26 5.81 12.97
CA VAL A 125 -5.39 5.15 12.27
C VAL A 125 -6.08 6.11 11.31
N VAL A 126 -6.35 7.36 11.74
CA VAL A 126 -7.00 8.37 10.88
C VAL A 126 -6.16 8.64 9.63
N VAL A 127 -4.84 8.85 9.82
CA VAL A 127 -3.92 9.10 8.69
C VAL A 127 -3.80 7.86 7.80
N MET A 128 -3.76 6.66 8.37
CA MET A 128 -3.70 5.40 7.62
C MET A 128 -4.96 5.19 6.77
N LEU A 129 -6.14 5.48 7.30
CA LEU A 129 -7.39 5.41 6.55
C LEU A 129 -7.43 6.44 5.41
N ALA A 130 -6.95 7.67 5.64
CA ALA A 130 -6.80 8.67 4.58
C ALA A 130 -5.82 8.22 3.48
N LEU A 131 -4.69 7.62 3.86
CA LEU A 131 -3.72 7.05 2.94
C LEU A 131 -4.34 5.91 2.11
N LEU A 132 -5.05 4.98 2.75
CA LEU A 132 -5.75 3.89 2.07
C LEU A 132 -6.80 4.42 1.08
N ALA A 133 -7.56 5.46 1.46
CA ALA A 133 -8.52 6.09 0.57
C ALA A 133 -7.85 6.72 -0.65
N VAL A 134 -6.75 7.47 -0.46
CA VAL A 134 -5.99 8.07 -1.55
C VAL A 134 -5.43 7.00 -2.50
N LEU A 135 -4.83 5.93 -1.96
CA LEU A 135 -4.32 4.81 -2.78
C LEU A 135 -5.45 4.08 -3.52
N SER A 136 -6.63 3.95 -2.91
CA SER A 136 -7.81 3.39 -3.57
C SER A 136 -8.27 4.26 -4.75
N VAL A 137 -8.22 5.59 -4.64
CA VAL A 137 -8.47 6.50 -5.76
C VAL A 137 -7.45 6.28 -6.88
N VAL A 138 -6.16 6.16 -6.56
CA VAL A 138 -5.10 5.86 -7.54
C VAL A 138 -5.40 4.52 -8.22
N PHE A 139 -5.71 3.48 -7.47
CA PHE A 139 -6.05 2.16 -7.99
C PHE A 139 -7.21 2.21 -8.99
N VAL A 140 -8.34 2.84 -8.63
CA VAL A 140 -9.50 3.00 -9.52
C VAL A 140 -9.13 3.72 -10.81
N ARG A 141 -8.31 4.76 -10.73
CA ARG A 141 -7.82 5.49 -11.92
C ARG A 141 -6.92 4.63 -12.79
N LEU A 142 -5.97 3.90 -12.21
CA LEU A 142 -5.06 3.02 -12.94
C LEU A 142 -5.80 1.86 -13.64
N VAL A 143 -6.84 1.33 -13.01
CA VAL A 143 -7.69 0.29 -13.61
C VAL A 143 -8.50 0.83 -14.81
N ARG A 144 -9.02 2.07 -14.72
CA ARG A 144 -9.89 2.64 -15.75
C ARG A 144 -9.14 3.29 -16.91
N LEU A 145 -7.91 3.75 -16.69
CA LEU A 145 -7.13 4.44 -17.72
C LEU A 145 -6.33 3.46 -18.58
N ALA A 146 -6.28 3.73 -19.88
CA ALA A 146 -5.43 2.98 -20.80
C ALA A 146 -3.94 3.20 -20.51
N HIS A 147 -3.10 2.23 -20.86
CA HIS A 147 -1.64 2.41 -20.83
C HIS A 147 -1.23 3.41 -21.94
N THR A 148 -0.37 4.35 -21.57
CA THR A 148 0.14 5.38 -22.47
C THR A 148 1.55 5.08 -22.94
N GLY A 149 2.31 4.31 -22.16
CA GLY A 149 3.65 3.83 -22.49
C GLY A 149 3.99 2.65 -21.62
N THR A 150 4.53 1.57 -22.17
CA THR A 150 4.69 0.30 -21.46
C THR A 150 5.53 0.43 -20.19
N ALA A 151 6.73 1.03 -20.28
CA ALA A 151 7.63 1.15 -19.12
C ALA A 151 7.05 2.06 -18.03
N THR A 152 6.57 3.26 -18.40
CA THR A 152 5.99 4.22 -17.44
C THR A 152 4.74 3.65 -16.76
N SER A 153 3.87 3.00 -17.53
CA SER A 153 2.67 2.37 -16.99
C SER A 153 3.01 1.23 -16.07
N LEU A 154 3.98 0.37 -16.42
CA LEU A 154 4.42 -0.75 -15.59
C LEU A 154 5.03 -0.29 -14.26
N ILE A 155 5.91 0.72 -14.29
CA ILE A 155 6.50 1.30 -13.08
C ILE A 155 5.40 1.83 -12.15
N THR A 156 4.45 2.60 -12.71
CA THR A 156 3.36 3.17 -11.93
C THR A 156 2.45 2.09 -11.34
N ASP A 157 2.05 1.11 -12.15
CA ASP A 157 1.14 0.05 -11.74
C ASP A 157 1.76 -0.86 -10.67
N LEU A 158 3.01 -1.28 -10.87
CA LEU A 158 3.75 -2.10 -9.92
C LEU A 158 3.90 -1.38 -8.58
N THR A 159 4.39 -0.14 -8.60
CA THR A 159 4.63 0.64 -7.38
C THR A 159 3.33 0.89 -6.62
N MET A 160 2.29 1.38 -7.30
CA MET A 160 1.02 1.71 -6.65
C MET A 160 0.27 0.46 -6.20
N GLY A 161 0.38 -0.65 -6.93
CA GLY A 161 -0.19 -1.93 -6.54
C GLY A 161 0.46 -2.50 -5.28
N LEU A 162 1.80 -2.54 -5.22
CA LEU A 162 2.51 -2.97 -4.00
C LEU A 162 2.17 -2.07 -2.82
N TYR A 163 2.14 -0.77 -3.02
CA TYR A 163 1.84 0.19 -1.98
C TYR A 163 0.42 0.03 -1.43
N LEU A 164 -0.60 -0.07 -2.30
CA LEU A 164 -1.98 -0.31 -1.89
C LEU A 164 -2.12 -1.62 -1.13
N GLY A 165 -1.55 -2.72 -1.66
CA GLY A 165 -1.63 -4.04 -1.02
C GLY A 165 -1.02 -4.04 0.38
N TRP A 166 0.17 -3.45 0.54
CA TRP A 166 0.83 -3.33 1.84
C TRP A 166 0.02 -2.47 2.82
N VAL A 167 -0.43 -1.28 2.41
CA VAL A 167 -1.20 -0.36 3.26
C VAL A 167 -2.54 -0.99 3.65
N SER A 168 -3.14 -1.82 2.82
CA SER A 168 -4.38 -2.55 3.19
C SER A 168 -4.15 -3.47 4.39
N VAL A 169 -3.09 -4.27 4.40
CA VAL A 169 -2.74 -5.12 5.55
C VAL A 169 -2.30 -4.28 6.75
N ALA A 170 -1.45 -3.27 6.53
CA ALA A 170 -0.99 -2.37 7.58
C ALA A 170 -2.14 -1.62 8.27
N THR A 171 -3.21 -1.28 7.53
CA THR A 171 -4.41 -0.65 8.10
C THR A 171 -5.10 -1.59 9.08
N LEU A 172 -5.25 -2.88 8.75
CA LEU A 172 -5.85 -3.86 9.65
C LEU A 172 -5.02 -4.01 10.95
N ALA A 173 -3.70 -4.11 10.82
CA ALA A 173 -2.79 -4.18 11.96
C ALA A 173 -2.82 -2.90 12.82
N ASN A 174 -2.85 -1.72 12.18
CA ASN A 174 -2.89 -0.43 12.89
C ASN A 174 -4.22 -0.22 13.65
N ILE A 175 -5.35 -0.65 13.08
CA ILE A 175 -6.64 -0.63 13.78
C ILE A 175 -6.62 -1.59 14.97
N ALA A 176 -6.08 -2.81 14.81
CA ALA A 176 -5.96 -3.75 15.92
C ALA A 176 -5.10 -3.17 17.05
N ALA A 177 -3.95 -2.57 16.73
CA ALA A 177 -3.09 -1.90 17.70
C ALA A 177 -3.83 -0.80 18.45
N PHE A 178 -4.60 0.04 17.75
CA PHE A 178 -5.38 1.10 18.37
C PHE A 178 -6.46 0.54 19.31
N LEU A 179 -7.20 -0.49 18.90
CA LEU A 179 -8.24 -1.10 19.75
C LEU A 179 -7.64 -1.71 21.00
N THR A 180 -6.44 -2.30 20.91
CA THR A 180 -5.71 -2.84 22.07
C THR A 180 -5.28 -1.72 23.02
N VAL A 181 -4.69 -0.63 22.50
CA VAL A 181 -4.26 0.52 23.33
C VAL A 181 -5.46 1.25 23.97
N ALA A 182 -6.59 1.29 23.27
CA ALA A 182 -7.81 1.92 23.75
C ALA A 182 -8.61 1.01 24.72
N ASP A 183 -8.07 -0.17 25.07
CA ASP A 183 -8.71 -1.17 25.95
C ASP A 183 -10.14 -1.51 25.52
N VAL A 184 -10.37 -1.58 24.21
CA VAL A 184 -11.66 -2.01 23.66
C VAL A 184 -11.76 -3.52 23.83
N GLY A 185 -12.66 -3.95 24.69
CA GLY A 185 -12.82 -5.36 25.02
C GLY A 185 -13.18 -6.23 23.80
N GLU A 186 -12.94 -7.51 23.92
CA GLU A 186 -13.10 -8.50 22.85
C GLU A 186 -14.56 -8.91 22.56
N LEU A 187 -15.52 -8.23 23.15
CA LEU A 187 -16.97 -8.48 23.01
C LEU A 187 -17.37 -9.96 23.22
N GLY A 188 -16.61 -10.68 24.04
CA GLY A 188 -16.85 -12.09 24.37
C GLY A 188 -16.36 -13.11 23.33
N LEU A 189 -15.77 -12.68 22.19
CA LEU A 189 -15.28 -13.59 21.16
C LEU A 189 -13.83 -14.04 21.38
N GLY A 190 -13.02 -13.23 22.05
CA GLY A 190 -11.59 -13.48 22.24
C GLY A 190 -10.71 -13.00 21.08
N ALA A 191 -9.44 -12.70 21.38
CA ALA A 191 -8.47 -12.14 20.43
C ALA A 191 -8.26 -13.02 19.18
N THR A 192 -8.20 -14.35 19.36
CA THR A 192 -8.06 -15.34 18.29
C THR A 192 -9.21 -15.25 17.29
N ALA A 193 -10.47 -15.24 17.76
CA ALA A 193 -11.62 -15.20 16.86
C ALA A 193 -11.70 -13.87 16.11
N TRP A 194 -11.45 -12.74 16.78
CA TRP A 194 -11.36 -11.45 16.12
C TRP A 194 -10.26 -11.39 15.06
N SER A 195 -9.11 -11.98 15.35
CA SER A 195 -8.00 -12.05 14.38
C SER A 195 -8.40 -12.83 13.13
N VAL A 196 -9.08 -13.98 13.29
CA VAL A 196 -9.60 -14.76 12.16
C VAL A 196 -10.60 -13.95 11.31
N VAL A 197 -11.53 -13.22 11.98
CA VAL A 197 -12.51 -12.36 11.28
C VAL A 197 -11.80 -11.26 10.45
N VAL A 198 -10.80 -10.60 11.03
CA VAL A 198 -10.04 -9.53 10.34
C VAL A 198 -9.20 -10.11 9.20
N LEU A 199 -8.58 -11.28 9.38
CA LEU A 199 -7.84 -11.97 8.31
C LEU A 199 -8.77 -12.39 7.15
N ALA A 200 -9.97 -12.87 7.47
CA ALA A 200 -10.99 -13.17 6.47
C ALA A 200 -11.42 -11.90 5.71
N ALA A 201 -11.62 -10.78 6.41
CA ALA A 201 -11.89 -9.49 5.77
C ALA A 201 -10.75 -9.05 4.82
N GLY A 202 -9.50 -9.26 5.21
CA GLY A 202 -8.32 -9.04 4.36
C GLY A 202 -8.34 -9.91 3.09
N ALA A 203 -8.68 -11.19 3.23
CA ALA A 203 -8.83 -12.10 2.08
C ALA A 203 -9.95 -11.64 1.14
N VAL A 204 -11.12 -11.28 1.67
CA VAL A 204 -12.26 -10.74 0.89
C VAL A 204 -11.86 -9.45 0.16
N LEU A 205 -11.14 -8.55 0.83
CA LEU A 205 -10.66 -7.32 0.21
C LEU A 205 -9.71 -7.60 -0.95
N SER A 206 -8.81 -8.58 -0.83
CA SER A 206 -7.92 -8.97 -1.92
C SER A 206 -8.66 -9.50 -3.14
N VAL A 207 -9.69 -10.33 -2.92
CA VAL A 207 -10.59 -10.81 -3.99
C VAL A 207 -11.34 -9.63 -4.63
N ALA A 208 -11.82 -8.68 -3.82
CA ALA A 208 -12.50 -7.49 -4.33
C ALA A 208 -11.60 -6.65 -5.25
N TYR A 209 -10.33 -6.42 -4.86
CA TYR A 209 -9.36 -5.76 -5.75
C TYR A 209 -9.12 -6.53 -7.04
N ALA A 210 -8.96 -7.85 -6.96
CA ALA A 210 -8.74 -8.70 -8.14
C ALA A 210 -9.93 -8.67 -9.12
N VAL A 211 -11.15 -8.75 -8.59
CA VAL A 211 -12.39 -8.73 -9.40
C VAL A 211 -12.63 -7.35 -10.00
N PHE A 212 -12.49 -6.27 -9.20
CA PHE A 212 -12.68 -4.90 -9.68
C PHE A 212 -11.65 -4.52 -10.75
N GLY A 213 -10.39 -4.90 -10.56
CA GLY A 213 -9.31 -4.61 -11.50
C GLY A 213 -9.15 -5.65 -12.62
N ARG A 214 -10.16 -6.53 -12.83
CA ARG A 214 -10.15 -7.54 -13.90
C ARG A 214 -9.74 -6.91 -15.24
N GLY A 215 -8.79 -7.52 -15.92
CA GLY A 215 -8.24 -7.01 -17.19
C GLY A 215 -7.07 -6.04 -17.03
N ARG A 216 -6.63 -5.76 -15.80
CA ARG A 216 -5.44 -4.96 -15.49
C ARG A 216 -4.44 -5.74 -14.62
N PRO A 217 -3.84 -6.82 -15.14
CA PRO A 217 -2.94 -7.68 -14.37
C PRO A 217 -1.73 -6.93 -13.82
N SER A 218 -1.25 -5.90 -14.54
CA SER A 218 -0.13 -5.04 -14.08
C SER A 218 -0.41 -4.31 -12.77
N VAL A 219 -1.68 -4.08 -12.43
CA VAL A 219 -2.11 -3.41 -11.19
C VAL A 219 -2.49 -4.43 -10.12
N ILE A 220 -3.35 -5.43 -10.46
CA ILE A 220 -3.93 -6.34 -9.44
C ILE A 220 -2.95 -7.37 -8.93
N ILE A 221 -1.99 -7.83 -9.76
CA ILE A 221 -0.99 -8.80 -9.32
C ILE A 221 -0.08 -8.20 -8.23
N PRO A 222 0.50 -6.99 -8.38
CA PRO A 222 1.26 -6.38 -7.30
C PRO A 222 0.45 -6.13 -6.02
N VAL A 223 -0.85 -5.76 -6.12
CA VAL A 223 -1.73 -5.65 -4.94
C VAL A 223 -1.79 -6.98 -4.19
N GLY A 224 -2.10 -8.06 -4.91
CA GLY A 224 -2.21 -9.39 -4.31
C GLY A 224 -0.89 -9.89 -3.72
N LEU A 225 0.25 -9.64 -4.40
CA LEU A 225 1.58 -9.99 -3.90
C LEU A 225 1.91 -9.28 -2.59
N ALA A 226 1.64 -7.98 -2.48
CA ALA A 226 1.92 -7.23 -1.27
C ALA A 226 0.98 -7.61 -0.12
N MET A 227 -0.30 -7.86 -0.40
CA MET A 227 -1.23 -8.38 0.60
C MET A 227 -0.82 -9.77 1.07
N ALA A 228 -0.46 -10.67 0.15
CA ALA A 228 0.03 -12.01 0.48
C ALA A 228 1.30 -11.95 1.33
N TRP A 229 2.23 -11.05 1.02
CA TRP A 229 3.44 -10.81 1.80
C TRP A 229 3.12 -10.42 3.24
N GLY A 230 2.29 -9.40 3.46
CA GLY A 230 1.94 -8.95 4.80
C GLY A 230 1.19 -10.01 5.61
N LEU A 231 0.20 -10.68 5.00
CA LEU A 231 -0.57 -11.75 5.64
C LEU A 231 0.30 -12.97 5.95
N TRP A 232 1.25 -13.32 5.08
CA TRP A 232 2.21 -14.39 5.31
C TRP A 232 3.05 -14.14 6.57
N TRP A 233 3.57 -12.91 6.73
CA TRP A 233 4.38 -12.56 7.90
C TRP A 233 3.57 -12.44 9.19
N ILE A 234 2.26 -12.19 9.13
CA ILE A 234 1.37 -12.39 10.28
C ILE A 234 1.36 -13.88 10.67
N GLY A 235 1.20 -14.77 9.68
CA GLY A 235 1.23 -16.21 9.89
C GLY A 235 2.54 -16.70 10.51
N VAL A 236 3.69 -16.27 9.99
CA VAL A 236 5.02 -16.61 10.52
C VAL A 236 5.16 -16.16 11.97
N GLY A 237 4.82 -14.91 12.29
CA GLY A 237 4.90 -14.39 13.65
C GLY A 237 3.93 -15.07 14.65
N ARG A 238 2.93 -15.81 14.17
CA ARG A 238 1.98 -16.59 15.01
C ARG A 238 2.32 -18.07 15.05
N ALA A 239 3.03 -18.60 14.06
CA ALA A 239 3.51 -19.98 14.05
C ALA A 239 4.76 -20.16 14.94
N ASP A 240 5.63 -19.15 14.98
CA ASP A 240 6.90 -19.18 15.73
C ASP A 240 7.18 -17.77 16.26
N GLY A 241 7.34 -17.62 17.56
CA GLY A 241 7.56 -16.33 18.18
C GLY A 241 6.94 -16.19 19.57
N PRO A 242 6.91 -14.98 20.14
CA PRO A 242 6.39 -14.78 21.52
C PRO A 242 4.85 -14.81 21.64
N LEU A 243 4.11 -14.70 20.53
CA LEU A 243 2.64 -14.75 20.50
C LEU A 243 2.15 -15.90 19.62
N VAL A 244 2.52 -17.14 19.95
CA VAL A 244 2.09 -18.35 19.21
C VAL A 244 0.57 -18.50 19.28
N ASP A 245 -0.07 -18.65 18.12
CA ASP A 245 -1.49 -18.99 17.96
C ASP A 245 -1.67 -19.72 16.62
N ASP A 246 -1.74 -21.05 16.66
CA ASP A 246 -1.85 -21.91 15.47
C ASP A 246 -3.10 -21.61 14.63
N THR A 247 -4.19 -21.18 15.28
CA THR A 247 -5.44 -20.84 14.60
C THR A 247 -5.25 -19.55 13.78
N VAL A 248 -4.67 -18.53 14.38
CA VAL A 248 -4.37 -17.27 13.68
C VAL A 248 -3.32 -17.49 12.59
N ALA A 249 -2.27 -18.28 12.87
CA ALA A 249 -1.25 -18.62 11.87
C ALA A 249 -1.87 -19.29 10.63
N THR A 250 -2.70 -20.32 10.85
CA THR A 250 -3.39 -21.05 9.77
C THR A 250 -4.30 -20.11 8.96
N ALA A 251 -5.10 -19.29 9.65
CA ALA A 251 -5.98 -18.32 9.01
C ALA A 251 -5.19 -17.29 8.19
N ALA A 252 -4.04 -16.82 8.70
CA ALA A 252 -3.18 -15.86 8.01
C ALA A 252 -2.55 -16.47 6.74
N PHE A 253 -2.04 -17.70 6.81
CA PHE A 253 -1.52 -18.42 5.63
C PHE A 253 -2.60 -18.70 4.60
N ALA A 254 -3.82 -19.06 5.02
CA ALA A 254 -4.95 -19.22 4.12
C ALA A 254 -5.32 -17.88 3.42
N ALA A 255 -5.40 -16.80 4.18
CA ALA A 255 -5.67 -15.47 3.65
C ALA A 255 -4.56 -15.00 2.68
N ALA A 256 -3.28 -15.26 2.99
CA ALA A 256 -2.14 -14.99 2.12
C ALA A 256 -2.23 -15.76 0.80
N THR A 257 -2.61 -17.03 0.86
CA THR A 257 -2.81 -17.88 -0.33
C THR A 257 -3.93 -17.35 -1.20
N ILE A 258 -5.06 -16.94 -0.61
CA ILE A 258 -6.18 -16.32 -1.34
C ILE A 258 -5.72 -15.02 -2.00
N ALA A 259 -4.99 -14.17 -1.28
CA ALA A 259 -4.49 -12.90 -1.81
C ALA A 259 -3.51 -13.08 -2.98
N LEU A 260 -2.70 -14.14 -2.95
CA LEU A 260 -1.79 -14.49 -4.04
C LEU A 260 -2.56 -15.03 -5.26
N LEU A 261 -3.51 -15.92 -5.05
CA LEU A 261 -4.17 -16.64 -6.14
C LEU A 261 -5.29 -15.84 -6.82
N ALA A 262 -6.02 -14.99 -6.09
CA ALA A 262 -7.16 -14.24 -6.61
C ALA A 262 -6.82 -13.41 -7.88
N PRO A 263 -5.75 -12.58 -7.92
CA PRO A 263 -5.41 -11.83 -9.13
C PRO A 263 -4.92 -12.74 -10.28
N LEU A 264 -4.28 -13.86 -9.99
CA LEU A 264 -3.85 -14.81 -11.01
C LEU A 264 -5.06 -15.49 -11.68
N ILE A 265 -6.00 -15.98 -10.88
CA ILE A 265 -7.22 -16.62 -11.36
C ILE A 265 -8.05 -15.63 -12.19
N THR A 266 -8.26 -14.41 -11.70
CA THR A 266 -9.01 -13.38 -12.43
C THR A 266 -8.35 -13.00 -13.75
N THR A 267 -7.02 -12.96 -13.80
CA THR A 267 -6.26 -12.69 -15.04
C THR A 267 -6.42 -13.81 -16.06
N LEU A 268 -6.30 -15.07 -15.62
CA LEU A 268 -6.42 -16.23 -16.50
C LEU A 268 -7.84 -16.38 -17.07
N THR A 269 -8.85 -16.14 -16.23
CA THR A 269 -10.27 -16.22 -16.65
C THR A 269 -10.69 -15.05 -17.55
N ALA A 270 -10.07 -13.87 -17.42
CA ALA A 270 -10.33 -12.73 -18.29
C ALA A 270 -9.78 -12.92 -19.72
N ARG A 271 -8.68 -13.67 -19.89
CA ARG A 271 -8.08 -13.96 -21.22
C ARG A 271 -8.87 -14.97 -22.06
N ARG A 272 -9.78 -15.72 -21.43
CA ARG A 272 -10.57 -16.77 -22.11
C ARG A 272 -11.91 -16.27 -22.66
N ARG A 273 -12.24 -15.02 -22.42
CA ARG A 273 -13.45 -14.34 -22.94
C ARG A 273 -13.07 -13.28 -23.95
#